data_3d3a53c198bad0b8f23188aa1665b287
#
_entry.id   3d3a53c198bad0b8f23188aa1665b287
#
_cell.length_a   1.000
_cell.length_b   1.000
_cell.length_c   1.000
_cell.angle_alpha   90.00
_cell.angle_beta   90.00
_cell.angle_gamma   90.00
#
_symmetry.space_group_name_H-M   'P 1'
#
loop_
_entity.id
_entity.type
_entity.pdbx_description
1 polymer ?
#
loop_
_entity_poly.entity_id
_entity_poly.type
_entity_poly.pdbx_seq_one_letter_code
_entity_poly.pdbx_strand_id
1 'polypeptide(L)'
;VLSQSLQMHMMGQEPFPFPVLGLVHIRNQVKQMRKVGVNETLTLSCKYGALEPHDKGVQFDFITTVKVGNEVVVEALTTYLARQKTDGKTAPKLVEATTPDYQPNAVWEVSENTGRRYAMTSGDFNLIHIHAVTAKAFGFKQAIAHGMWSKARALASITLPDAYEADVWFKLPMYLPSTVDFMTTTEGVNTAFLIRNSKNQKPHVTGQVKAL
;
A
#
# COMPACT_ATOMS: atom_id res chain seq x y z
N VAL A 1 -7.31 -5.17 -1.57
CA VAL A 1 -7.21 -6.56 -2.08
C VAL A 1 -8.28 -6.80 -3.13
N LEU A 2 -9.59 -6.56 -2.85
CA LEU A 2 -10.69 -6.87 -3.78
C LEU A 2 -10.57 -6.21 -5.15
N SER A 3 -10.03 -4.98 -5.25
CA SER A 3 -9.83 -4.26 -6.51
C SER A 3 -8.59 -4.69 -7.30
N GLN A 4 -7.71 -5.50 -6.72
CA GLN A 4 -6.43 -5.84 -7.35
C GLN A 4 -6.60 -6.60 -8.67
N SER A 5 -7.54 -7.53 -8.72
CA SER A 5 -7.83 -8.26 -9.97
C SER A 5 -8.32 -7.35 -11.09
N LEU A 6 -9.13 -6.34 -10.77
CA LEU A 6 -9.56 -5.33 -11.74
C LEU A 6 -8.38 -4.47 -12.23
N GLN A 7 -7.53 -4.00 -11.30
CA GLN A 7 -6.33 -3.24 -11.66
C GLN A 7 -5.37 -4.06 -12.52
N MET A 8 -5.12 -5.31 -12.15
CA MET A 8 -4.27 -6.23 -12.96
C MET A 8 -4.86 -6.48 -14.34
N HIS A 9 -6.18 -6.69 -14.45
CA HIS A 9 -6.86 -6.82 -15.73
C HIS A 9 -6.67 -5.56 -16.59
N MET A 10 -6.89 -4.37 -16.03
CA MET A 10 -6.72 -3.09 -16.73
C MET A 10 -5.26 -2.88 -17.20
N MET A 11 -4.28 -3.23 -16.36
CA MET A 11 -2.85 -3.14 -16.72
C MET A 11 -2.43 -4.16 -17.79
N GLY A 12 -3.19 -5.23 -17.97
CA GLY A 12 -2.96 -6.23 -19.03
C GLY A 12 -3.60 -5.89 -20.36
N GLN A 13 -4.36 -4.79 -20.46
CA GLN A 13 -5.04 -4.39 -21.71
C GLN A 13 -4.23 -3.33 -22.46
N GLU A 14 -4.30 -3.37 -23.79
CA GLU A 14 -3.88 -2.25 -24.62
C GLU A 14 -4.86 -1.05 -24.46
N PRO A 15 -4.40 0.19 -24.37
CA PRO A 15 -3.02 0.67 -24.54
C PRO A 15 -2.30 1.00 -23.21
N PHE A 16 -2.26 0.09 -22.23
CA PHE A 16 -1.52 0.38 -20.99
C PHE A 16 -0.01 0.59 -21.28
N PRO A 17 0.56 1.77 -20.92
CA PRO A 17 1.86 2.19 -21.48
C PRO A 17 3.08 1.67 -20.72
N PHE A 18 2.90 0.96 -19.59
CA PHE A 18 4.01 0.56 -18.74
C PHE A 18 4.14 -0.96 -18.62
N PRO A 19 5.37 -1.52 -18.56
CA PRO A 19 5.53 -2.91 -18.20
C PRO A 19 4.99 -3.17 -16.79
N VAL A 20 4.05 -4.09 -16.66
CA VAL A 20 3.42 -4.45 -15.38
C VAL A 20 4.45 -4.96 -14.37
N LEU A 21 5.43 -5.74 -14.86
CA LEU A 21 6.56 -6.20 -14.05
C LEU A 21 7.51 -5.02 -13.79
N GLY A 22 7.73 -4.72 -12.51
CA GLY A 22 8.58 -3.60 -12.08
C GLY A 22 7.80 -2.36 -11.61
N LEU A 23 6.48 -2.35 -11.75
CA LEU A 23 5.65 -1.34 -11.09
C LEU A 23 5.79 -1.45 -9.57
N VAL A 24 5.87 -0.31 -8.92
CA VAL A 24 5.98 -0.23 -7.46
C VAL A 24 4.73 0.44 -6.89
N HIS A 25 4.04 -0.24 -6.01
CA HIS A 25 2.92 0.34 -5.26
C HIS A 25 3.48 1.32 -4.20
N ILE A 26 3.22 2.61 -4.33
CA ILE A 26 3.81 3.66 -3.48
C ILE A 26 2.82 4.30 -2.52
N ARG A 27 1.51 4.27 -2.80
CA ARG A 27 0.47 4.81 -1.93
C ARG A 27 -0.84 4.05 -2.09
N ASN A 28 -1.56 3.89 -0.99
CA ASN A 28 -2.92 3.38 -1.00
C ASN A 28 -3.78 4.14 0.02
N GLN A 29 -4.72 4.93 -0.46
CA GLN A 29 -5.72 5.64 0.32
C GLN A 29 -7.06 4.90 0.22
N VAL A 30 -7.75 4.74 1.33
CA VAL A 30 -9.09 4.15 1.39
C VAL A 30 -9.96 5.00 2.28
N LYS A 31 -11.11 5.40 1.77
CA LYS A 31 -12.15 6.11 2.49
C LYS A 31 -13.36 5.19 2.61
N GLN A 32 -13.61 4.70 3.81
CA GLN A 32 -14.76 3.86 4.16
C GLN A 32 -15.82 4.74 4.80
N MET A 33 -17.02 4.80 4.20
CA MET A 33 -18.10 5.71 4.60
C MET A 33 -18.90 5.19 5.79
N ARG A 34 -18.94 3.87 5.94
CA ARG A 34 -19.58 3.15 7.05
C ARG A 34 -19.02 1.75 7.17
N LYS A 35 -19.34 1.08 8.26
CA LYS A 35 -19.09 -0.36 8.39
C LYS A 35 -19.84 -1.13 7.31
N VAL A 36 -19.14 -2.04 6.64
CA VAL A 36 -19.69 -2.92 5.62
C VAL A 36 -19.88 -4.31 6.23
N GLY A 37 -21.09 -4.83 6.16
CA GLY A 37 -21.42 -6.15 6.67
C GLY A 37 -20.90 -7.27 5.78
N VAL A 38 -20.56 -8.41 6.38
CA VAL A 38 -19.98 -9.56 5.65
C VAL A 38 -20.94 -10.19 4.62
N ASN A 39 -22.24 -9.97 4.77
CA ASN A 39 -23.27 -10.51 3.87
C ASN A 39 -23.74 -9.49 2.82
N GLU A 40 -23.18 -8.29 2.78
CA GLU A 40 -23.53 -7.28 1.79
C GLU A 40 -22.87 -7.61 0.44
N THR A 41 -23.65 -7.56 -0.63
CA THR A 41 -23.14 -7.73 -1.99
C THR A 41 -22.46 -6.45 -2.45
N LEU A 42 -21.19 -6.56 -2.84
CA LEU A 42 -20.36 -5.44 -3.27
C LEU A 42 -20.27 -5.37 -4.78
N THR A 43 -20.53 -4.20 -5.34
CA THR A 43 -20.23 -3.86 -6.74
C THR A 43 -18.98 -2.98 -6.76
N LEU A 44 -17.93 -3.45 -7.44
CA LEU A 44 -16.66 -2.74 -7.58
C LEU A 44 -16.52 -2.18 -9.00
N SER A 45 -16.10 -0.92 -9.09
CA SER A 45 -15.66 -0.30 -10.34
C SER A 45 -14.27 0.29 -10.15
N CYS A 46 -13.47 0.24 -11.22
CA CYS A 46 -12.12 0.77 -11.22
C CYS A 46 -11.89 1.59 -12.49
N LYS A 47 -11.19 2.73 -12.37
CA LYS A 47 -10.79 3.57 -13.50
C LYS A 47 -9.38 4.11 -13.29
N TYR A 48 -8.73 4.51 -14.37
CA TYR A 48 -7.49 5.27 -14.28
C TYR A 48 -7.76 6.65 -13.68
N GLY A 49 -6.84 7.12 -12.86
CA GLY A 49 -6.83 8.45 -12.26
C GLY A 49 -5.75 9.33 -12.87
N ALA A 50 -5.05 10.08 -12.02
CA ALA A 50 -3.97 10.97 -12.44
C ALA A 50 -2.76 10.20 -12.99
N LEU A 51 -2.05 10.83 -13.94
CA LEU A 51 -0.74 10.44 -14.43
C LEU A 51 0.19 11.63 -14.21
N GLU A 52 1.20 11.48 -13.34
CA GLU A 52 2.03 12.60 -12.90
C GLU A 52 3.52 12.25 -12.94
N PRO A 53 4.39 13.24 -13.20
CA PRO A 53 5.84 13.06 -13.06
C PRO A 53 6.21 12.71 -11.61
N HIS A 54 7.23 11.84 -11.47
CA HIS A 54 7.84 11.48 -10.19
C HIS A 54 9.36 11.49 -10.32
N ASP A 55 10.10 11.77 -9.25
CA ASP A 55 11.58 11.82 -9.25
C ASP A 55 12.25 10.57 -9.83
N LYS A 56 11.57 9.43 -9.78
CA LYS A 56 12.08 8.13 -10.23
C LYS A 56 11.34 7.58 -11.45
N GLY A 57 10.56 8.42 -12.14
CA GLY A 57 9.79 8.01 -13.31
C GLY A 57 8.43 8.69 -13.43
N VAL A 58 7.38 7.92 -13.56
CA VAL A 58 6.00 8.41 -13.68
C VAL A 58 5.13 7.65 -12.67
N GLN A 59 4.33 8.39 -11.92
CA GLN A 59 3.30 7.81 -11.06
C GLN A 59 1.94 7.89 -11.72
N PHE A 60 1.09 6.91 -11.44
CA PHE A 60 -0.28 6.89 -11.93
C PHE A 60 -1.21 6.25 -10.91
N ASP A 61 -2.47 6.64 -10.97
CA ASP A 61 -3.48 6.25 -10.03
C ASP A 61 -4.51 5.30 -10.62
N PHE A 62 -5.01 4.40 -9.77
CA PHE A 62 -6.31 3.77 -9.93
C PHE A 62 -7.29 4.31 -8.90
N ILE A 63 -8.47 4.68 -9.36
CA ILE A 63 -9.59 5.07 -8.52
C ILE A 63 -10.58 3.91 -8.50
N THR A 64 -10.82 3.37 -7.31
CA THR A 64 -11.78 2.27 -7.09
C THR A 64 -12.97 2.79 -6.29
N THR A 65 -14.18 2.50 -6.75
CA THR A 65 -15.43 2.77 -6.02
C THR A 65 -16.11 1.45 -5.71
N VAL A 66 -16.53 1.28 -4.47
CA VAL A 66 -17.29 0.11 -4.00
C VAL A 66 -18.69 0.56 -3.57
N LYS A 67 -19.69 -0.13 -4.08
CA LYS A 67 -21.11 0.13 -3.76
C LYS A 67 -21.79 -1.08 -3.15
N VAL A 68 -22.78 -0.79 -2.29
CA VAL A 68 -23.82 -1.71 -1.86
C VAL A 68 -25.13 -1.18 -2.45
N GLY A 69 -25.71 -1.90 -3.40
CA GLY A 69 -26.80 -1.35 -4.21
C GLY A 69 -26.35 -0.06 -4.93
N ASN A 70 -27.00 1.07 -4.64
CA ASN A 70 -26.67 2.37 -5.20
C ASN A 70 -25.78 3.23 -4.28
N GLU A 71 -25.57 2.81 -3.04
CA GLU A 71 -24.78 3.54 -2.05
C GLU A 71 -23.29 3.31 -2.24
N VAL A 72 -22.49 4.39 -2.31
CA VAL A 72 -21.02 4.30 -2.26
C VAL A 72 -20.60 4.08 -0.82
N VAL A 73 -19.98 2.95 -0.54
CA VAL A 73 -19.53 2.58 0.81
C VAL A 73 -18.01 2.67 0.98
N VAL A 74 -17.25 2.56 -0.12
CA VAL A 74 -15.78 2.74 -0.11
C VAL A 74 -15.32 3.43 -1.38
N GLU A 75 -14.41 4.40 -1.21
CA GLU A 75 -13.58 4.95 -2.27
C GLU A 75 -12.12 4.65 -1.98
N ALA A 76 -11.36 4.28 -2.99
CA ALA A 76 -9.93 4.01 -2.81
C ALA A 76 -9.11 4.58 -3.97
N LEU A 77 -7.94 5.09 -3.61
CA LEU A 77 -6.90 5.51 -4.56
C LEU A 77 -5.69 4.61 -4.36
N THR A 78 -5.20 4.05 -5.45
CA THR A 78 -3.99 3.22 -5.47
C THR A 78 -2.99 3.86 -6.42
N THR A 79 -1.83 4.29 -5.92
CA THR A 79 -0.79 4.92 -6.73
C THR A 79 0.35 3.96 -6.99
N TYR A 80 0.68 3.75 -8.26
CA TYR A 80 1.83 3.01 -8.72
C TYR A 80 2.89 3.94 -9.30
N LEU A 81 4.15 3.54 -9.17
CA LEU A 81 5.30 4.16 -9.80
C LEU A 81 5.87 3.24 -10.88
N ALA A 82 5.86 3.72 -12.12
CA ALA A 82 6.63 3.16 -13.22
C ALA A 82 8.01 3.83 -13.22
N ARG A 83 9.06 3.06 -12.86
CA ARG A 83 10.43 3.58 -12.81
C ARG A 83 10.97 3.79 -14.22
N GLN A 84 11.43 5.01 -14.48
CA GLN A 84 12.05 5.40 -15.75
C GLN A 84 13.24 6.34 -15.49
N LYS A 85 14.16 6.44 -16.45
CA LYS A 85 15.17 7.51 -16.41
C LYS A 85 14.45 8.84 -16.56
N THR A 86 14.67 9.74 -15.60
CA THR A 86 14.09 11.10 -15.62
C THR A 86 15.17 12.10 -16.03
N ASP A 87 14.77 13.17 -16.71
CA ASP A 87 15.68 14.26 -17.13
C ASP A 87 16.06 15.18 -15.95
N GLY A 88 15.91 14.70 -14.71
CA GLY A 88 16.25 15.46 -13.50
C GLY A 88 15.29 16.62 -13.19
N LYS A 89 14.20 16.78 -13.94
CA LYS A 89 13.14 17.72 -13.57
C LYS A 89 12.32 17.08 -12.45
N THR A 90 12.65 17.46 -11.24
CA THR A 90 11.99 16.99 -10.02
C THR A 90 10.54 17.45 -9.98
N ALA A 91 9.63 16.48 -9.76
CA ALA A 91 8.30 16.84 -9.26
C ALA A 91 8.46 17.61 -7.92
N PRO A 92 7.55 18.55 -7.60
CA PRO A 92 7.60 19.23 -6.31
C PRO A 92 7.68 18.20 -5.20
N LYS A 93 8.74 18.26 -4.37
CA LYS A 93 8.78 17.46 -3.15
C LYS A 93 7.52 17.83 -2.36
N LEU A 94 6.66 16.84 -2.14
CA LEU A 94 5.62 16.97 -1.12
C LEU A 94 6.32 17.40 0.16
N VAL A 95 5.93 18.57 0.69
CA VAL A 95 6.45 19.08 1.96
C VAL A 95 6.25 17.97 2.98
N GLU A 96 7.33 17.41 3.49
CA GLU A 96 7.23 16.42 4.57
C GLU A 96 6.56 17.15 5.74
N ALA A 97 5.34 16.73 6.05
CA ALA A 97 4.70 17.11 7.30
C ALA A 97 5.66 16.74 8.45
N THR A 98 5.72 17.58 9.48
CA THR A 98 6.50 17.32 10.69
C THR A 98 6.32 15.86 11.11
N THR A 99 7.44 15.14 11.28
CA THR A 99 7.39 13.74 11.68
C THR A 99 6.68 13.64 13.03
N PRO A 100 5.56 12.94 13.15
CA PRO A 100 4.86 12.80 14.41
C PRO A 100 5.76 12.16 15.48
N ASP A 101 5.55 12.49 16.74
CA ASP A 101 6.21 11.82 17.87
C ASP A 101 5.60 10.42 18.08
N TYR A 102 6.15 9.45 17.34
CA TYR A 102 5.68 8.07 17.38
C TYR A 102 6.13 7.36 18.64
N GLN A 103 5.19 6.70 19.33
CA GLN A 103 5.46 5.85 20.47
C GLN A 103 5.54 4.37 20.06
N PRO A 104 6.44 3.56 20.65
CA PRO A 104 6.49 2.13 20.41
C PRO A 104 5.15 1.46 20.76
N ASN A 105 4.65 0.63 19.85
CA ASN A 105 3.43 -0.13 20.06
C ASN A 105 3.72 -1.64 20.08
N ALA A 106 4.48 -2.14 19.10
CA ALA A 106 4.86 -3.54 19.03
C ALA A 106 6.13 -3.76 18.20
N VAL A 107 6.80 -4.87 18.44
CA VAL A 107 7.85 -5.40 17.57
C VAL A 107 7.29 -6.61 16.83
N TRP A 108 7.45 -6.64 15.51
CA TRP A 108 6.98 -7.75 14.69
C TRP A 108 8.13 -8.52 14.07
N GLU A 109 8.15 -9.83 14.34
CA GLU A 109 8.96 -10.77 13.58
C GLU A 109 8.24 -11.13 12.29
N VAL A 110 8.80 -10.74 11.16
CA VAL A 110 8.25 -10.97 9.83
C VAL A 110 9.00 -12.12 9.17
N SER A 111 8.35 -13.26 9.11
CA SER A 111 8.97 -14.50 8.66
C SER A 111 9.23 -14.52 7.14
N GLU A 112 10.17 -15.37 6.71
CA GLU A 112 10.53 -15.55 5.30
C GLU A 112 9.33 -15.96 4.42
N ASN A 113 8.37 -16.72 4.97
CA ASN A 113 7.20 -17.20 4.23
C ASN A 113 6.03 -16.21 4.20
N THR A 114 6.16 -15.01 4.80
CA THR A 114 5.09 -14.00 4.88
C THR A 114 4.56 -13.62 3.50
N GLY A 115 5.43 -13.46 2.51
CA GLY A 115 5.02 -13.17 1.13
C GLY A 115 4.13 -14.27 0.55
N ARG A 116 4.55 -15.53 0.65
CA ARG A 116 3.75 -16.67 0.16
C ARG A 116 2.40 -16.79 0.86
N ARG A 117 2.38 -16.67 2.19
CA ARG A 117 1.13 -16.74 2.97
C ARG A 117 0.16 -15.63 2.57
N TYR A 118 0.65 -14.41 2.38
CA TYR A 118 -0.20 -13.31 1.94
C TYR A 118 -0.68 -13.49 0.50
N ALA A 119 0.15 -14.00 -0.40
CA ALA A 119 -0.24 -14.33 -1.77
C ALA A 119 -1.41 -15.30 -1.83
N MET A 120 -1.42 -16.34 -0.98
CA MET A 120 -2.55 -17.29 -0.88
C MET A 120 -3.86 -16.62 -0.45
N THR A 121 -3.79 -15.58 0.35
CA THR A 121 -4.98 -14.86 0.85
C THR A 121 -5.43 -13.75 -0.12
N SER A 122 -4.48 -13.06 -0.74
CA SER A 122 -4.75 -11.87 -1.55
C SER A 122 -4.90 -12.16 -3.05
N GLY A 123 -4.38 -13.29 -3.52
CA GLY A 123 -4.24 -13.59 -4.95
C GLY A 123 -3.06 -12.88 -5.61
N ASP A 124 -2.23 -12.14 -4.85
CA ASP A 124 -1.05 -11.44 -5.38
C ASP A 124 0.17 -12.35 -5.38
N PHE A 125 0.37 -13.07 -6.47
CA PHE A 125 1.53 -13.95 -6.69
C PHE A 125 2.69 -13.27 -7.41
N ASN A 126 2.84 -11.94 -7.28
CA ASN A 126 3.99 -11.26 -7.86
C ASN A 126 5.30 -11.88 -7.34
N LEU A 127 6.13 -12.31 -8.25
CA LEU A 127 7.33 -13.12 -7.99
C LEU A 127 8.35 -12.47 -7.03
N ILE A 128 8.32 -11.14 -6.89
CA ILE A 128 9.19 -10.42 -5.95
C ILE A 128 8.88 -10.73 -4.48
N HIS A 129 7.68 -11.26 -4.19
CA HIS A 129 7.22 -11.59 -2.85
C HIS A 129 7.34 -13.07 -2.51
N ILE A 130 7.53 -13.91 -3.53
CA ILE A 130 7.40 -15.37 -3.39
C ILE A 130 8.71 -16.04 -3.00
N HIS A 131 9.81 -15.68 -3.68
CA HIS A 131 11.09 -16.31 -3.43
C HIS A 131 12.27 -15.37 -3.68
N ALA A 132 13.37 -15.55 -2.91
CA ALA A 132 14.57 -14.71 -3.04
C ALA A 132 15.21 -14.77 -4.44
N VAL A 133 15.20 -15.94 -5.09
CA VAL A 133 15.77 -16.10 -6.44
C VAL A 133 14.99 -15.30 -7.46
N THR A 134 13.66 -15.38 -7.43
CA THR A 134 12.81 -14.63 -8.35
C THR A 134 12.89 -13.12 -8.07
N ALA A 135 12.93 -12.72 -6.80
CA ALA A 135 13.08 -11.31 -6.42
C ALA A 135 14.40 -10.71 -6.93
N LYS A 136 15.50 -11.48 -6.94
CA LYS A 136 16.79 -11.04 -7.48
C LYS A 136 16.73 -10.72 -8.98
N ALA A 137 15.96 -11.47 -9.76
CA ALA A 137 15.75 -11.19 -11.18
C ALA A 137 15.11 -9.82 -11.44
N PHE A 138 14.39 -9.28 -10.43
CA PHE A 138 13.77 -7.94 -10.47
C PHE A 138 14.57 -6.86 -9.69
N GLY A 139 15.83 -7.13 -9.36
CA GLY A 139 16.74 -6.16 -8.72
C GLY A 139 16.59 -6.04 -7.19
N PHE A 140 15.86 -6.94 -6.53
CA PHE A 140 15.76 -6.99 -5.08
C PHE A 140 16.78 -7.98 -4.51
N LYS A 141 17.37 -7.66 -3.35
CA LYS A 141 18.37 -8.54 -2.70
C LYS A 141 17.77 -9.85 -2.19
N GLN A 142 16.51 -9.84 -1.79
CA GLN A 142 15.73 -10.94 -1.22
C GLN A 142 14.25 -10.73 -1.56
N ALA A 143 13.40 -11.73 -1.26
CA ALA A 143 11.95 -11.52 -1.30
C ALA A 143 11.55 -10.37 -0.38
N ILE A 144 10.51 -9.64 -0.75
CA ILE A 144 9.99 -8.51 0.02
C ILE A 144 8.56 -8.77 0.47
N ALA A 145 8.17 -8.23 1.63
CA ALA A 145 6.77 -8.28 2.06
C ALA A 145 5.91 -7.42 1.11
N HIS A 146 4.66 -7.85 0.89
CA HIS A 146 3.69 -7.01 0.19
C HIS A 146 3.41 -5.73 1.00
N GLY A 147 3.36 -4.59 0.34
CA GLY A 147 2.96 -3.34 0.99
C GLY A 147 1.58 -3.45 1.61
N MET A 148 0.64 -4.08 0.90
CA MET A 148 -0.73 -4.29 1.39
C MET A 148 -0.82 -5.24 2.59
N TRP A 149 0.11 -6.20 2.74
CA TRP A 149 0.22 -6.97 3.99
C TRP A 149 0.58 -6.07 5.17
N SER A 150 1.57 -5.19 4.97
CA SER A 150 2.01 -4.24 6.01
C SER A 150 0.88 -3.30 6.42
N LYS A 151 0.14 -2.76 5.42
CA LYS A 151 -1.06 -1.95 5.66
C LYS A 151 -2.11 -2.71 6.46
N ALA A 152 -2.47 -3.93 6.02
CA ALA A 152 -3.50 -4.74 6.67
C ALA A 152 -3.13 -5.05 8.12
N ARG A 153 -1.86 -5.42 8.38
CA ARG A 153 -1.38 -5.70 9.72
C ARG A 153 -1.40 -4.45 10.62
N ALA A 154 -1.00 -3.28 10.09
CA ALA A 154 -1.06 -2.03 10.83
C ALA A 154 -2.50 -1.66 11.21
N LEU A 155 -3.42 -1.70 10.22
CA LEU A 155 -4.83 -1.39 10.48
C LEU A 155 -5.49 -2.39 11.45
N ALA A 156 -5.09 -3.66 11.44
CA ALA A 156 -5.56 -4.65 12.40
C ALA A 156 -4.98 -4.47 13.81
N SER A 157 -3.95 -3.64 13.97
CA SER A 157 -3.28 -3.38 15.27
C SER A 157 -3.73 -2.07 15.94
N ILE A 158 -4.67 -1.36 15.33
CA ILE A 158 -5.25 -0.12 15.85
C ILE A 158 -6.77 -0.20 15.88
N THR A 159 -7.40 0.63 16.70
CA THR A 159 -8.87 0.74 16.70
C THR A 159 -9.30 1.60 15.51
N LEU A 160 -10.17 1.05 14.66
CA LEU A 160 -10.72 1.75 13.50
C LEU A 160 -12.14 2.24 13.82
N PRO A 161 -12.48 3.49 13.49
CA PRO A 161 -13.87 3.94 13.46
C PRO A 161 -14.67 3.18 12.39
N ASP A 162 -16.00 3.20 12.48
CA ASP A 162 -16.87 2.60 11.46
C ASP A 162 -16.77 3.32 10.10
N ALA A 163 -16.58 4.65 10.15
CA ALA A 163 -16.30 5.50 9.00
C ALA A 163 -14.92 6.16 9.17
N TYR A 164 -14.03 5.95 8.20
CA TYR A 164 -12.66 6.46 8.29
C TYR A 164 -12.01 6.63 6.92
N GLU A 165 -10.95 7.44 6.91
CA GLU A 165 -9.99 7.52 5.81
C GLU A 165 -8.63 7.00 6.31
N ALA A 166 -8.07 6.02 5.60
CA ALA A 166 -6.72 5.51 5.83
C ALA A 166 -5.83 5.82 4.63
N ASP A 167 -4.82 6.68 4.82
CA ASP A 167 -3.82 7.04 3.80
C ASP A 167 -2.47 6.43 4.17
N VAL A 168 -1.94 5.56 3.32
CA VAL A 168 -0.75 4.76 3.60
C VAL A 168 0.27 4.89 2.47
N TRP A 169 1.50 5.19 2.84
CA TRP A 169 2.64 5.35 1.94
C TRP A 169 3.67 4.23 2.15
N PHE A 170 4.06 3.59 1.06
CA PHE A 170 5.09 2.55 1.03
C PHE A 170 6.44 3.20 0.69
N LYS A 171 7.36 3.26 1.66
CA LYS A 171 8.63 4.00 1.55
C LYS A 171 9.78 3.14 1.04
N LEU A 172 10.13 2.10 1.79
CA LEU A 172 11.25 1.21 1.45
C LEU A 172 10.82 -0.26 1.48
N PRO A 173 11.37 -1.10 0.60
CA PRO A 173 11.09 -2.54 0.62
C PRO A 173 11.41 -3.15 1.98
N MET A 174 10.51 -3.97 2.50
CA MET A 174 10.73 -4.79 3.69
C MET A 174 11.23 -6.16 3.24
N TYR A 175 12.54 -6.41 3.33
CA TYR A 175 13.14 -7.68 2.97
C TYR A 175 12.75 -8.77 3.97
N LEU A 176 12.55 -9.99 3.50
CA LEU A 176 12.14 -11.14 4.30
C LEU A 176 13.31 -12.11 4.52
N PRO A 177 13.55 -12.59 5.78
CA PRO A 177 12.88 -12.21 7.02
C PRO A 177 13.29 -10.84 7.54
N SER A 178 12.49 -10.24 8.42
CA SER A 178 12.77 -8.93 9.02
C SER A 178 12.17 -8.80 10.41
N THR A 179 12.81 -7.99 11.26
CA THR A 179 12.25 -7.50 12.51
C THR A 179 11.94 -6.02 12.34
N VAL A 180 10.73 -5.62 12.64
CA VAL A 180 10.25 -4.24 12.46
C VAL A 180 9.56 -3.72 13.71
N ASP A 181 9.74 -2.44 13.99
CA ASP A 181 9.00 -1.72 15.02
C ASP A 181 7.71 -1.19 14.39
N PHE A 182 6.60 -1.47 15.02
CA PHE A 182 5.33 -0.82 14.78
C PHE A 182 5.11 0.25 15.83
N MET A 183 4.93 1.47 15.39
CA MET A 183 4.84 2.64 16.24
C MET A 183 3.60 3.44 15.87
N THR A 184 2.97 4.06 16.86
CA THR A 184 1.75 4.85 16.69
C THR A 184 1.84 6.17 17.45
N THR A 185 1.07 7.14 16.99
CA THR A 185 0.67 8.31 17.78
C THR A 185 -0.80 8.58 17.51
N THR A 186 -1.52 8.97 18.56
CA THR A 186 -2.97 9.19 18.48
C THR A 186 -3.29 10.60 18.98
N GLU A 187 -4.08 11.32 18.20
CA GLU A 187 -4.61 12.63 18.53
C GLU A 187 -6.14 12.60 18.39
N GLY A 188 -6.83 12.58 19.52
CA GLY A 188 -8.27 12.34 19.55
C GLY A 188 -8.63 10.97 18.98
N VAL A 189 -9.39 10.95 17.90
CA VAL A 189 -9.81 9.73 17.18
C VAL A 189 -8.91 9.39 15.99
N ASN A 190 -7.92 10.23 15.70
CA ASN A 190 -7.01 10.05 14.57
C ASN A 190 -5.74 9.33 15.03
N THR A 191 -5.28 8.39 14.25
CA THR A 191 -4.05 7.63 14.54
C THR A 191 -3.10 7.70 13.36
N ALA A 192 -1.87 8.14 13.60
CA ALA A 192 -0.77 7.97 12.65
C ALA A 192 0.08 6.76 13.07
N PHE A 193 0.68 6.07 12.10
CA PHE A 193 1.54 4.93 12.35
C PHE A 193 2.77 4.90 11.46
N LEU A 194 3.80 4.25 11.97
CA LEU A 194 5.07 4.00 11.31
C LEU A 194 5.45 2.53 11.47
N ILE A 195 5.84 1.89 10.39
CA ILE A 195 6.55 0.60 10.41
C ILE A 195 7.96 0.86 9.94
N ARG A 196 8.96 0.58 10.78
CA ARG A 196 10.37 0.80 10.46
C ARG A 196 11.20 -0.43 10.76
N ASN A 197 12.34 -0.53 10.14
CA ASN A 197 13.30 -1.59 10.45
C ASN A 197 13.87 -1.40 11.86
N SER A 198 13.81 -2.43 12.71
CA SER A 198 14.26 -2.32 14.11
C SER A 198 15.76 -2.05 14.25
N LYS A 199 16.60 -2.48 13.29
CA LYS A 199 18.06 -2.32 13.38
C LYS A 199 18.54 -0.95 12.89
N ASN A 200 18.07 -0.53 11.69
CA ASN A 200 18.57 0.68 11.04
C ASN A 200 17.60 1.85 11.04
N GLN A 201 16.44 1.69 11.66
CA GLN A 201 15.38 2.67 11.86
C GLN A 201 14.79 3.26 10.56
N LYS A 202 15.10 2.68 9.40
CA LYS A 202 14.59 3.16 8.11
C LYS A 202 13.11 2.83 7.96
N PRO A 203 12.28 3.78 7.49
CA PRO A 203 10.83 3.57 7.35
C PRO A 203 10.51 2.63 6.19
N HIS A 204 9.65 1.65 6.44
CA HIS A 204 9.05 0.81 5.42
C HIS A 204 7.67 1.34 5.00
N VAL A 205 6.86 1.73 5.98
CA VAL A 205 5.49 2.21 5.76
C VAL A 205 5.19 3.34 6.74
N THR A 206 4.53 4.38 6.26
CA THR A 206 3.88 5.39 7.09
C THR A 206 2.41 5.45 6.74
N GLY A 207 1.56 5.73 7.69
CA GLY A 207 0.14 5.88 7.43
C GLY A 207 -0.57 6.71 8.48
N GLN A 208 -1.76 7.16 8.13
CA GLN A 208 -2.67 7.84 9.04
C GLN A 208 -4.08 7.34 8.83
N VAL A 209 -4.82 7.27 9.92
CA VAL A 209 -6.25 6.98 9.93
C VAL A 209 -6.95 8.17 10.56
N LYS A 210 -7.96 8.68 9.88
CA LYS A 210 -8.82 9.78 10.34
C LYS A 210 -10.26 9.30 10.38
N ALA A 211 -10.98 9.58 11.44
CA ALA A 211 -12.43 9.42 11.48
C ALA A 211 -13.11 10.37 10.48
N LEU A 212 -14.23 9.96 9.90
CA LEU A 212 -15.06 10.74 9.00
C LEU A 212 -16.28 11.31 9.72
#